data_a3246e70a33e7fc36af031b2f1caa04e
#
_entry.id   a3246e70a33e7fc36af031b2f1caa04e
#
_cell.length_a   1.000
_cell.length_b   1.000
_cell.length_c   1.000
_cell.angle_alpha   90.00
_cell.angle_beta   90.00
_cell.angle_gamma   90.00
#
_symmetry.space_group_name_H-M   'P 1'
#
loop_
_entity.id
_entity.type
_entity.pdbx_description
1 polymer ?
#
loop_
_entity_poly.entity_id
_entity_poly.type
_entity_poly.pdbx_seq_one_letter_code
_entity_poly.pdbx_strand_id
1 'polypeptide(L)'
;MGNYDMSGIPMSIGENLKAKRETAGLSQKALAGLIDTAVNTYIGWEHDKNPPPADKVAAIARCLGCSTDELIFERSERSVSEDMRALFRRMEQLPENMQSQARAVIRGLVLSLEEEAARQESDVA
;
A
#
# COMPACT_ATOMS: atom_id res chain seq x y z
N MET A 1 -10.33 -6.24 -9.00
CA MET A 1 -9.76 -7.52 -8.58
C MET A 1 -8.48 -7.31 -7.82
N GLY A 2 -8.18 -8.19 -6.86
CA GLY A 2 -6.97 -8.11 -6.08
C GLY A 2 -5.71 -8.41 -6.88
N ASN A 3 -4.56 -8.21 -6.24
CA ASN A 3 -3.27 -8.58 -6.79
C ASN A 3 -2.95 -10.01 -6.37
N TYR A 4 -2.83 -10.89 -7.34
CA TYR A 4 -2.59 -12.31 -7.10
C TYR A 4 -1.36 -12.76 -7.87
N ASP A 5 -0.71 -13.80 -7.34
CA ASP A 5 0.35 -14.48 -8.07
C ASP A 5 -0.27 -15.39 -9.16
N MET A 6 0.57 -16.18 -9.83
CA MET A 6 0.14 -17.08 -10.90
C MET A 6 -0.84 -18.17 -10.44
N SER A 7 -0.88 -18.46 -9.15
CA SER A 7 -1.79 -19.48 -8.58
C SER A 7 -3.14 -18.89 -8.16
N GLY A 8 -3.32 -17.58 -8.23
CA GLY A 8 -4.53 -16.90 -7.78
C GLY A 8 -4.54 -16.58 -6.29
N ILE A 9 -3.44 -16.75 -5.59
CA ILE A 9 -3.31 -16.44 -4.17
C ILE A 9 -2.89 -14.98 -4.01
N PRO A 10 -3.54 -14.21 -3.10
CA PRO A 10 -3.12 -12.82 -2.86
C PRO A 10 -1.66 -12.75 -2.44
N MET A 11 -0.93 -11.76 -2.93
CA MET A 11 0.48 -11.59 -2.58
C MET A 11 0.62 -11.11 -1.15
N SER A 12 1.48 -11.79 -0.40
CA SER A 12 1.80 -11.48 0.99
C SER A 12 2.87 -10.39 1.08
N ILE A 13 3.10 -9.90 2.29
CA ILE A 13 4.22 -8.97 2.57
C ILE A 13 5.55 -9.62 2.14
N GLY A 14 5.77 -10.89 2.49
CA GLY A 14 6.99 -11.59 2.12
C GLY A 14 7.19 -11.70 0.62
N GLU A 15 6.13 -11.99 -0.11
CA GLU A 15 6.18 -12.05 -1.57
C GLU A 15 6.43 -10.68 -2.19
N ASN A 16 5.84 -9.61 -1.63
CA ASN A 16 6.10 -8.24 -2.06
C ASN A 16 7.56 -7.86 -1.84
N LEU A 17 8.12 -8.20 -0.68
CA LEU A 17 9.53 -7.97 -0.37
C LEU A 17 10.44 -8.65 -1.40
N LYS A 18 10.17 -9.92 -1.67
CA LYS A 18 10.94 -10.71 -2.63
C LYS A 18 10.87 -10.09 -4.02
N ALA A 19 9.66 -9.75 -4.48
CA ALA A 19 9.45 -9.19 -5.82
C ALA A 19 10.21 -7.87 -5.99
N LYS A 20 10.12 -6.97 -5.02
CA LYS A 20 10.81 -5.68 -5.07
C LYS A 20 12.33 -5.84 -4.98
N ARG A 21 12.80 -6.77 -4.14
CA ARG A 21 14.23 -7.06 -4.03
C ARG A 21 14.79 -7.58 -5.34
N GLU A 22 14.11 -8.54 -5.96
CA GLU A 22 14.53 -9.14 -7.23
C GLU A 22 14.53 -8.09 -8.35
N THR A 23 13.51 -7.24 -8.40
CA THR A 23 13.45 -6.14 -9.37
C THR A 23 14.63 -5.20 -9.21
N ALA A 24 15.08 -4.96 -7.99
CA ALA A 24 16.25 -4.13 -7.70
C ALA A 24 17.58 -4.84 -7.96
N GLY A 25 17.55 -6.13 -8.28
CA GLY A 25 18.75 -6.91 -8.56
C GLY A 25 19.58 -7.24 -7.33
N LEU A 26 18.99 -7.25 -6.15
CA LEU A 26 19.69 -7.51 -4.89
C LEU A 26 19.47 -8.94 -4.41
N SER A 27 20.51 -9.54 -3.82
CA SER A 27 20.36 -10.80 -3.11
C SER A 27 19.76 -10.56 -1.72
N GLN A 28 19.24 -11.61 -1.11
CA GLN A 28 18.75 -11.54 0.27
C GLN A 28 19.84 -11.04 1.23
N LYS A 29 21.06 -11.57 1.05
CA LYS A 29 22.21 -11.17 1.88
C LYS A 29 22.56 -9.69 1.68
N ALA A 30 22.53 -9.21 0.44
CA ALA A 30 22.86 -7.83 0.13
C ALA A 30 21.87 -6.86 0.76
N LEU A 31 20.57 -7.14 0.61
CA LEU A 31 19.54 -6.27 1.20
C LEU A 31 19.58 -6.31 2.72
N ALA A 32 19.74 -7.50 3.31
CA ALA A 32 19.86 -7.63 4.76
C ALA A 32 21.02 -6.80 5.31
N GLY A 33 22.15 -6.81 4.62
CA GLY A 33 23.31 -5.99 4.97
C GLY A 33 23.02 -4.50 4.91
N LEU A 34 22.31 -4.05 3.86
CA LEU A 34 21.97 -2.63 3.69
C LEU A 34 21.06 -2.09 4.79
N ILE A 35 20.21 -2.94 5.35
CA ILE A 35 19.28 -2.54 6.41
C ILE A 35 19.74 -2.99 7.80
N ASP A 36 21.00 -3.41 7.90
CA ASP A 36 21.62 -3.84 9.16
C ASP A 36 20.80 -4.92 9.89
N THR A 37 20.48 -5.98 9.16
CA THR A 37 19.68 -7.10 9.65
C THR A 37 20.37 -8.40 9.31
N ALA A 38 20.29 -9.39 10.21
CA ALA A 38 20.81 -10.73 9.95
C ALA A 38 20.07 -11.35 8.76
N VAL A 39 20.80 -12.01 7.86
CA VAL A 39 20.20 -12.57 6.64
C VAL A 39 19.10 -13.57 6.95
N ASN A 40 19.27 -14.41 7.98
CA ASN A 40 18.25 -15.39 8.35
C ASN A 40 16.96 -14.74 8.84
N THR A 41 17.08 -13.62 9.54
CA THR A 41 15.92 -12.83 9.97
C THR A 41 15.19 -12.28 8.76
N TYR A 42 15.90 -11.70 7.82
CA TYR A 42 15.31 -11.16 6.60
C TYR A 42 14.63 -12.28 5.77
N ILE A 43 15.28 -13.43 5.62
CA ILE A 43 14.71 -14.59 4.93
C ILE A 43 13.38 -15.00 5.56
N GLY A 44 13.30 -14.97 6.89
CA GLY A 44 12.06 -15.25 7.60
C GLY A 44 10.93 -14.31 7.19
N TRP A 45 11.24 -13.04 6.95
CA TRP A 45 10.23 -12.06 6.49
C TRP A 45 9.74 -12.39 5.08
N GLU A 46 10.63 -12.79 4.17
CA GLU A 46 10.22 -13.16 2.81
C GLU A 46 9.37 -14.42 2.79
N HIS A 47 9.57 -15.31 3.75
CA HIS A 47 8.80 -16.55 3.88
C HIS A 47 7.55 -16.40 4.76
N ASP A 48 7.24 -15.19 5.18
CA ASP A 48 6.10 -14.87 6.05
C ASP A 48 6.09 -15.62 7.38
N LYS A 49 7.27 -16.00 7.88
CA LYS A 49 7.40 -16.60 9.21
C LYS A 49 7.12 -15.57 10.30
N ASN A 50 7.67 -14.37 10.13
CA ASN A 50 7.45 -13.24 11.02
C ASN A 50 7.31 -11.98 10.18
N PRO A 51 6.48 -11.03 10.61
CA PRO A 51 6.40 -9.75 9.90
C PRO A 51 7.62 -8.90 10.20
N PRO A 52 8.11 -8.10 9.25
CA PRO A 52 9.19 -7.17 9.54
C PRO A 52 8.70 -6.04 10.45
N PRO A 53 9.56 -5.55 11.36
CA PRO A 53 9.23 -4.37 12.16
C PRO A 53 9.06 -3.14 11.26
N ALA A 54 8.25 -2.18 11.72
CA ALA A 54 7.92 -0.98 10.94
C ALA A 54 9.15 -0.18 10.52
N ASP A 55 10.15 -0.05 11.39
CA ASP A 55 11.39 0.65 11.08
C ASP A 55 12.17 -0.04 9.95
N LYS A 56 12.15 -1.37 9.92
CA LYS A 56 12.81 -2.14 8.86
C LYS A 56 12.03 -2.06 7.55
N VAL A 57 10.70 -2.03 7.59
CA VAL A 57 9.88 -1.78 6.40
C VAL A 57 10.25 -0.44 5.77
N ALA A 58 10.37 0.60 6.59
CA ALA A 58 10.78 1.93 6.12
C ALA A 58 12.19 1.91 5.51
N ALA A 59 13.13 1.20 6.17
CA ALA A 59 14.51 1.08 5.66
C ALA A 59 14.55 0.35 4.32
N ILE A 60 13.80 -0.75 4.18
CA ILE A 60 13.71 -1.51 2.94
C ILE A 60 13.13 -0.63 1.82
N ALA A 61 12.05 0.09 2.10
CA ALA A 61 11.42 0.97 1.12
C ALA A 61 12.40 2.01 0.59
N ARG A 62 13.19 2.62 1.47
CA ARG A 62 14.22 3.59 1.07
C ARG A 62 15.31 2.95 0.21
N CYS A 63 15.76 1.76 0.59
CA CYS A 63 16.80 1.04 -0.16
C CYS A 63 16.33 0.63 -1.55
N LEU A 64 15.07 0.22 -1.67
CA LEU A 64 14.52 -0.26 -2.93
C LEU A 64 13.88 0.84 -3.77
N GLY A 65 13.78 2.06 -3.24
CA GLY A 65 13.18 3.18 -3.96
C GLY A 65 11.68 3.01 -4.17
N CYS A 66 10.99 2.36 -3.24
CA CYS A 66 9.55 2.16 -3.32
C CYS A 66 8.87 2.73 -2.06
N SER A 67 7.54 2.73 -2.06
CA SER A 67 6.79 3.14 -0.88
C SER A 67 6.60 1.97 0.08
N THR A 68 6.33 2.27 1.34
CA THR A 68 6.00 1.23 2.32
C THR A 68 4.70 0.53 1.94
N ASP A 69 3.76 1.24 1.32
CA ASP A 69 2.50 0.66 0.86
C ASP A 69 2.73 -0.44 -0.18
N GLU A 70 3.71 -0.28 -1.06
CA GLU A 70 4.07 -1.28 -2.06
C GLU A 70 4.61 -2.56 -1.45
N LEU A 71 5.12 -2.49 -0.23
CA LEU A 71 5.62 -3.67 0.49
C LEU A 71 4.53 -4.35 1.31
N ILE A 72 3.59 -3.58 1.86
CA ILE A 72 2.62 -4.06 2.84
C ILE A 72 1.30 -4.48 2.19
N PHE A 73 0.82 -3.71 1.23
CA PHE A 73 -0.52 -3.90 0.66
C PHE A 73 -0.49 -4.61 -0.68
N GLU A 74 -1.58 -5.29 -1.01
CA GLU A 74 -1.80 -5.85 -2.32
C GLU A 74 -1.89 -4.73 -3.36
N ARG A 75 -1.57 -5.05 -4.61
CA ARG A 75 -1.57 -4.06 -5.69
C ARG A 75 -2.91 -3.34 -5.84
N SER A 76 -4.02 -4.07 -5.69
CA SER A 76 -5.35 -3.47 -5.82
C SER A 76 -5.60 -2.40 -4.75
N GLU A 77 -5.20 -2.69 -3.50
CA GLU A 77 -5.31 -1.73 -2.40
C GLU A 77 -4.41 -0.52 -2.63
N ARG A 78 -3.17 -0.76 -3.11
CA ARG A 78 -2.23 0.31 -3.43
C ARG A 78 -2.73 1.19 -4.57
N SER A 79 -3.29 0.60 -5.62
CA SER A 79 -3.80 1.34 -6.78
C SER A 79 -4.90 2.31 -6.38
N VAL A 80 -5.86 1.86 -5.59
CA VAL A 80 -6.92 2.73 -5.07
C VAL A 80 -6.34 3.84 -4.22
N SER A 81 -5.41 3.50 -3.33
CA SER A 81 -4.73 4.46 -2.46
C SER A 81 -3.93 5.49 -3.27
N GLU A 82 -3.22 5.05 -4.30
CA GLU A 82 -2.42 5.93 -5.16
C GLU A 82 -3.30 6.91 -5.95
N ASP A 83 -4.43 6.44 -6.49
CA ASP A 83 -5.39 7.30 -7.19
C ASP A 83 -5.93 8.37 -6.26
N MET A 84 -6.31 8.00 -5.05
CA MET A 84 -6.82 8.95 -4.06
C MET A 84 -5.74 9.95 -3.65
N ARG A 85 -4.51 9.50 -3.48
CA ARG A 85 -3.39 10.40 -3.17
C ARG A 85 -3.14 11.39 -4.28
N ALA A 86 -3.24 10.95 -5.54
CA ALA A 86 -3.08 11.84 -6.68
C ALA A 86 -4.14 12.93 -6.68
N LEU A 87 -5.39 12.56 -6.40
CA LEU A 87 -6.49 13.53 -6.29
C LEU A 87 -6.26 14.51 -5.14
N PHE A 88 -5.84 14.02 -3.98
CA PHE A 88 -5.55 14.88 -2.84
C PHE A 88 -4.41 15.86 -3.12
N ARG A 89 -3.35 15.41 -3.80
CA ARG A 89 -2.25 16.30 -4.19
C ARG A 89 -2.73 17.42 -5.11
N ARG A 90 -3.60 17.09 -6.07
CA ARG A 90 -4.18 18.09 -6.96
C ARG A 90 -5.05 19.07 -6.18
N MET A 91 -5.80 18.59 -5.21
CA MET A 91 -6.63 19.41 -4.34
C MET A 91 -5.77 20.37 -3.51
N GLU A 92 -4.64 19.90 -2.99
CA GLU A 92 -3.72 20.70 -2.18
C GLU A 92 -3.07 21.85 -2.97
N GLN A 93 -3.02 21.74 -4.29
CA GLN A 93 -2.48 22.80 -5.15
C GLN A 93 -3.49 23.89 -5.46
N LEU A 94 -4.75 23.72 -5.09
CA LEU A 94 -5.77 24.76 -5.27
C LEU A 94 -5.59 25.88 -4.26
N PRO A 95 -6.06 27.11 -4.57
CA PRO A 95 -6.14 28.16 -3.56
C PRO A 95 -6.92 27.71 -2.33
N GLU A 96 -6.56 28.24 -1.16
CA GLU A 96 -7.11 27.79 0.12
C GLU A 96 -8.63 27.83 0.18
N ASN A 97 -9.25 28.89 -0.38
CA ASN A 97 -10.71 28.99 -0.43
C ASN A 97 -11.34 27.88 -1.26
N MET A 98 -10.68 27.45 -2.33
CA MET A 98 -11.15 26.36 -3.16
C MET A 98 -10.94 25.00 -2.51
N GLN A 99 -9.87 24.85 -1.72
CA GLN A 99 -9.64 23.64 -0.93
C GLN A 99 -10.79 23.39 0.05
N SER A 100 -11.24 24.47 0.72
CA SER A 100 -12.37 24.39 1.65
C SER A 100 -13.65 23.94 0.93
N GLN A 101 -13.91 24.49 -0.25
CA GLN A 101 -15.04 24.10 -1.07
C GLN A 101 -14.95 22.65 -1.51
N ALA A 102 -13.77 22.22 -1.94
CA ALA A 102 -13.55 20.84 -2.38
C ALA A 102 -13.82 19.84 -1.24
N ARG A 103 -13.33 20.15 -0.04
CA ARG A 103 -13.58 19.30 1.13
C ARG A 103 -15.07 19.22 1.46
N ALA A 104 -15.78 20.32 1.38
CA ALA A 104 -17.22 20.34 1.66
C ALA A 104 -17.99 19.51 0.64
N VAL A 105 -17.64 19.62 -0.64
CA VAL A 105 -18.29 18.83 -1.70
C VAL A 105 -17.99 17.34 -1.52
N ILE A 106 -16.74 16.99 -1.26
CA ILE A 106 -16.33 15.58 -1.06
C ILE A 106 -17.07 15.00 0.15
N ARG A 107 -17.14 15.74 1.25
CA ARG A 107 -17.84 15.30 2.46
C ARG A 107 -19.31 15.04 2.18
N GLY A 108 -19.96 15.94 1.47
CA GLY A 108 -21.37 15.77 1.09
C GLY A 108 -21.60 14.59 0.18
N LEU A 109 -20.70 14.39 -0.80
CA LEU A 109 -20.77 13.26 -1.70
C LEU A 109 -20.62 11.94 -0.96
N VAL A 110 -19.63 11.83 -0.08
CA VAL A 110 -19.41 10.61 0.71
C VAL A 110 -20.64 10.31 1.57
N LEU A 111 -21.17 11.32 2.24
CA LEU A 111 -22.38 11.15 3.06
C LEU A 111 -23.57 10.64 2.23
N SER A 112 -23.77 11.23 1.05
CA SER A 112 -24.84 10.81 0.15
C SER A 112 -24.67 9.35 -0.30
N LEU A 113 -23.45 8.96 -0.61
CA LEU A 113 -23.14 7.58 -1.03
C LEU A 113 -23.29 6.58 0.11
N GLU A 114 -22.96 6.99 1.34
CA GLU A 114 -23.16 6.15 2.53
C GLU A 114 -24.65 5.89 2.75
N GLU A 115 -25.48 6.92 2.57
CA GLU A 115 -26.95 6.77 2.67
C GLU A 115 -27.49 5.83 1.61
N GLU A 116 -27.00 5.95 0.38
CA GLU A 116 -27.38 5.06 -0.72
C GLU A 116 -26.96 3.63 -0.45
N ALA A 117 -25.74 3.43 0.05
CA ALA A 117 -25.25 2.09 0.42
C ALA A 117 -26.13 1.44 1.48
N ALA A 118 -26.56 2.23 2.49
CA ALA A 118 -27.46 1.75 3.53
C ALA A 118 -28.82 1.34 2.96
N ARG A 119 -29.35 2.11 2.01
CA ARG A 119 -30.60 1.76 1.34
C ARG A 119 -30.47 0.46 0.53
N GLN A 120 -29.35 0.29 -0.18
CA GLN A 120 -29.12 -0.93 -0.94
C GLN A 120 -29.04 -2.17 -0.05
N GLU A 121 -28.41 -2.05 1.11
CA GLU A 121 -28.35 -3.14 2.10
C GLU A 121 -29.75 -3.49 2.62
N SER A 122 -30.57 -2.48 2.90
CA SER A 122 -31.97 -2.70 3.35
C SER A 122 -32.80 -3.41 2.28
N ASP A 123 -32.62 -3.08 1.01
CA ASP A 123 -33.38 -3.65 -0.09
C ASP A 123 -33.01 -5.12 -0.35
N VAL A 124 -31.82 -5.54 0.03
CA VAL A 124 -31.32 -6.91 -0.15
C VAL A 124 -31.75 -7.81 1.00
N ALA A 125 -32.00 -7.25 2.16
CA ALA A 125 -32.34 -8.00 3.39
C ALA A 125 -33.70 -8.69 3.33
#